data_146c008f993f8bb2ee77e6eb15637939
#
_entry.id   146c008f993f8bb2ee77e6eb15637939
#
_cell.length_a   1.000
_cell.length_b   1.000
_cell.length_c   1.000
_cell.angle_alpha   90.00
_cell.angle_beta   90.00
_cell.angle_gamma   90.00
#
_symmetry.space_group_name_H-M   'P 1'
#
loop_
_entity.id
_entity.type
_entity.pdbx_description
1 polymer ?
#
loop_
_entity_poly.entity_id
_entity_poly.type
_entity_poly.pdbx_seq_one_letter_code
_entity_poly.pdbx_strand_id
1 'polypeptide(L)'
;MAKKTTTAPKSDDPRRAKLEALNNALAKIEKDFGRGAIMKLGDEKIEDVEVIPTGSIGLNYALGVGGYPRGRIIEIYGPESSGKTTLAIHAIAEAQKAGGVAAIIDAEHAFDRFYAEKLGVDINNLLISQPDNGEQALEIAEQLIRSSAIDILVVDSVAALVPKSEIDGEMGDKNVGVQARLMSQAMRKLTGAISRTNTTCIFINQLREKIGVMFGPSETTTGGNALKFYSSVRIDIRPSTAIKKNDTMLGKLTKVKVTKNKVAPPFRRCEFDIMFGEGISRTGEIIDLGVQLDIIKKSGSWFSYDGSKLAQGRDAAKDVLRDNPELADELEQKIMAALHGIEQSGAALPAKPSKDNSKTADKGDDVEPELDDDFSDLDDEFSVDENI
;
A
#
# COMPACT_ATOMS: atom_id res chain seq x y z
N MET A 1 -60.02 57.56 14.19
CA MET A 1 -59.02 57.31 13.17
C MET A 1 -58.28 56.03 13.53
N ALA A 2 -58.62 54.89 12.95
CA ALA A 2 -57.97 53.59 13.21
C ALA A 2 -56.87 53.35 12.17
N LYS A 3 -55.62 53.18 12.63
CA LYS A 3 -54.48 52.79 11.78
C LYS A 3 -54.60 51.32 11.46
N LYS A 4 -54.85 50.99 10.19
CA LYS A 4 -54.67 49.66 9.64
C LYS A 4 -53.18 49.33 9.55
N THR A 5 -52.69 48.38 10.36
CA THR A 5 -51.41 47.73 10.17
C THR A 5 -51.50 46.71 9.06
N THR A 6 -50.92 47.03 7.94
CA THR A 6 -50.73 46.09 6.80
C THR A 6 -49.59 45.14 7.17
N THR A 7 -49.93 43.88 7.44
CA THR A 7 -49.01 42.77 7.49
C THR A 7 -48.58 42.45 6.05
N ALA A 8 -47.27 42.57 5.76
CA ALA A 8 -46.67 42.16 4.50
C ALA A 8 -46.79 40.62 4.32
N PRO A 9 -47.05 40.12 3.12
CA PRO A 9 -47.10 38.69 2.91
C PRO A 9 -45.70 38.05 3.11
N LYS A 10 -45.67 36.97 3.89
CA LYS A 10 -44.50 36.09 3.96
C LYS A 10 -44.27 35.54 2.56
N SER A 11 -43.15 35.94 1.94
CA SER A 11 -42.69 35.31 0.69
C SER A 11 -42.38 33.85 1.00
N ASP A 12 -43.14 32.93 0.45
CA ASP A 12 -42.86 31.50 0.39
C ASP A 12 -41.61 31.31 -0.51
N ASP A 13 -40.45 31.44 0.08
CA ASP A 13 -39.20 31.12 -0.59
C ASP A 13 -39.09 29.61 -0.70
N PRO A 14 -39.18 29.02 -1.89
CA PRO A 14 -39.13 27.56 -2.09
C PRO A 14 -37.82 26.94 -1.57
N ARG A 15 -36.79 27.76 -1.43
CA ARG A 15 -35.49 27.37 -0.86
C ARG A 15 -35.58 27.16 0.65
N ARG A 16 -36.37 27.96 1.34
CA ARG A 16 -36.60 27.86 2.79
C ARG A 16 -37.40 26.60 3.14
N ALA A 17 -38.45 26.32 2.36
CA ALA A 17 -39.24 25.09 2.53
C ALA A 17 -38.39 23.82 2.29
N LYS A 18 -37.47 23.83 1.31
CA LYS A 18 -36.55 22.72 1.05
C LYS A 18 -35.57 22.52 2.20
N LEU A 19 -35.01 23.58 2.80
CA LEU A 19 -34.10 23.52 3.93
C LEU A 19 -34.79 22.97 5.18
N GLU A 20 -36.05 23.38 5.41
CA GLU A 20 -36.84 22.89 6.55
C GLU A 20 -37.16 21.42 6.41
N ALA A 21 -37.56 20.97 5.22
CA ALA A 21 -37.78 19.56 4.91
C ALA A 21 -36.49 18.72 5.08
N LEU A 22 -35.33 19.26 4.65
CA LEU A 22 -34.03 18.59 4.82
C LEU A 22 -33.70 18.46 6.30
N ASN A 23 -33.81 19.52 7.10
CA ASN A 23 -33.55 19.49 8.53
C ASN A 23 -34.44 18.48 9.27
N ASN A 24 -35.72 18.41 8.91
CA ASN A 24 -36.64 17.42 9.45
C ASN A 24 -36.22 15.98 9.09
N ALA A 25 -35.77 15.75 7.86
CA ALA A 25 -35.25 14.46 7.43
C ALA A 25 -33.96 14.07 8.18
N LEU A 26 -33.02 15.00 8.35
CA LEU A 26 -31.78 14.80 9.12
C LEU A 26 -32.11 14.44 10.58
N ALA A 27 -32.99 15.19 11.24
CA ALA A 27 -33.40 14.91 12.62
C ALA A 27 -34.06 13.51 12.76
N LYS A 28 -34.83 13.09 11.76
CA LYS A 28 -35.42 11.75 11.74
C LYS A 28 -34.37 10.66 11.56
N ILE A 29 -33.38 10.87 10.67
CA ILE A 29 -32.29 9.92 10.46
C ILE A 29 -31.46 9.77 11.74
N GLU A 30 -31.11 10.88 12.39
CA GLU A 30 -30.38 10.83 13.69
C GLU A 30 -31.16 10.10 14.78
N LYS A 31 -32.49 10.28 14.81
CA LYS A 31 -33.34 9.57 15.78
C LYS A 31 -33.43 8.07 15.51
N ASP A 32 -33.55 7.69 14.23
CA ASP A 32 -33.78 6.31 13.83
C ASP A 32 -32.48 5.48 13.80
N PHE A 33 -31.33 6.11 13.46
CA PHE A 33 -30.04 5.44 13.24
C PHE A 33 -28.92 5.88 14.20
N GLY A 34 -29.16 6.87 15.05
CA GLY A 34 -28.19 7.42 16.00
C GLY A 34 -27.42 8.62 15.45
N ARG A 35 -26.74 9.33 16.38
CA ARG A 35 -25.89 10.49 16.03
C ARG A 35 -24.73 10.03 15.15
N GLY A 36 -24.43 10.81 14.10
CA GLY A 36 -23.35 10.49 13.15
C GLY A 36 -23.78 9.57 12.00
N ALA A 37 -25.07 9.14 11.95
CA ALA A 37 -25.59 8.37 10.81
C ALA A 37 -25.56 9.16 9.49
N ILE A 38 -25.62 10.48 9.57
CA ILE A 38 -25.45 11.42 8.47
C ILE A 38 -24.74 12.66 8.98
N MET A 39 -23.76 13.16 8.23
CA MET A 39 -22.98 14.35 8.58
C MET A 39 -22.73 15.21 7.34
N LYS A 40 -22.47 16.48 7.53
CA LYS A 40 -21.99 17.35 6.45
C LYS A 40 -20.48 17.29 6.42
N LEU A 41 -19.91 16.96 5.27
CA LEU A 41 -18.46 16.83 5.11
C LEU A 41 -17.67 18.10 5.46
N GLY A 42 -18.29 19.28 5.36
CA GLY A 42 -17.66 20.55 5.73
C GLY A 42 -17.70 20.90 7.23
N ASP A 43 -18.44 20.13 8.04
CA ASP A 43 -18.55 20.36 9.48
C ASP A 43 -17.48 19.59 10.28
N GLU A 44 -16.81 18.62 9.67
CA GLU A 44 -15.68 17.88 10.25
C GLU A 44 -14.35 18.53 9.88
N LYS A 45 -13.44 18.61 10.85
CA LYS A 45 -12.03 18.81 10.54
C LYS A 45 -11.59 17.62 9.67
N ILE A 46 -10.94 17.90 8.55
CA ILE A 46 -10.24 16.88 7.77
C ILE A 46 -9.17 16.30 8.71
N GLU A 47 -9.46 15.18 9.33
CA GLU A 47 -8.46 14.45 10.11
C GLU A 47 -7.51 13.77 9.11
N ASP A 48 -6.21 13.86 9.40
CA ASP A 48 -5.20 13.13 8.63
C ASP A 48 -5.49 11.64 8.72
N VAL A 49 -5.30 10.94 7.61
CA VAL A 49 -5.51 9.49 7.56
C VAL A 49 -4.48 8.81 8.46
N GLU A 50 -4.92 8.16 9.52
CA GLU A 50 -4.03 7.35 10.35
C GLU A 50 -3.43 6.21 9.52
N VAL A 51 -2.14 5.95 9.71
CA VAL A 51 -1.40 4.97 8.93
C VAL A 51 -0.48 4.09 9.77
N ILE A 52 -0.11 2.95 9.23
CA ILE A 52 1.00 2.13 9.67
C ILE A 52 2.13 2.31 8.66
N PRO A 53 3.35 2.74 9.06
CA PRO A 53 4.48 2.85 8.14
C PRO A 53 4.77 1.53 7.44
N THR A 54 5.30 1.59 6.22
CA THR A 54 5.57 0.40 5.42
C THR A 54 6.94 -0.23 5.70
N GLY A 55 7.81 0.48 6.39
CA GLY A 55 9.23 0.14 6.54
C GLY A 55 10.10 0.63 5.37
N SER A 56 9.50 1.24 4.34
CA SER A 56 10.19 1.86 3.20
C SER A 56 9.81 3.33 3.10
N ILE A 57 10.80 4.22 3.04
CA ILE A 57 10.62 5.67 2.89
C ILE A 57 9.94 5.97 1.54
N GLY A 58 10.44 5.33 0.48
CA GLY A 58 9.92 5.50 -0.87
C GLY A 58 8.47 5.03 -1.02
N LEU A 59 8.10 3.89 -0.40
CA LEU A 59 6.74 3.39 -0.45
C LEU A 59 5.78 4.24 0.40
N ASN A 60 6.22 4.72 1.57
CA ASN A 60 5.44 5.66 2.37
C ASN A 60 5.08 6.92 1.57
N TYR A 61 6.03 7.47 0.83
CA TYR A 61 5.80 8.59 -0.08
C TYR A 61 4.89 8.22 -1.25
N ALA A 62 5.09 7.05 -1.88
CA ALA A 62 4.28 6.60 -3.02
C ALA A 62 2.81 6.38 -2.63
N LEU A 63 2.53 5.99 -1.39
CA LEU A 63 1.17 5.86 -0.85
C LEU A 63 0.50 7.22 -0.61
N GLY A 64 1.26 8.32 -0.51
CA GLY A 64 0.76 9.68 -0.42
C GLY A 64 0.11 10.07 0.92
N VAL A 65 0.06 9.15 1.88
CA VAL A 65 -0.44 9.38 3.24
C VAL A 65 0.58 8.93 4.30
N GLY A 66 1.80 8.54 3.89
CA GLY A 66 2.87 8.18 4.80
C GLY A 66 2.89 6.72 5.26
N GLY A 67 2.01 5.85 4.74
CA GLY A 67 1.96 4.44 5.10
C GLY A 67 0.68 3.73 4.67
N TYR A 68 0.48 2.54 5.19
CA TYR A 68 -0.76 1.77 4.98
C TYR A 68 -1.91 2.40 5.75
N PRO A 69 -3.01 2.82 5.09
CA PRO A 69 -4.12 3.48 5.78
C PRO A 69 -4.83 2.53 6.74
N ARG A 70 -5.11 3.00 7.96
CA ARG A 70 -5.89 2.26 8.96
C ARG A 70 -7.36 2.14 8.53
N GLY A 71 -8.03 1.11 9.01
CA GLY A 71 -9.43 0.86 8.69
C GLY A 71 -9.68 0.50 7.21
N ARG A 72 -8.65 0.01 6.49
CA ARG A 72 -8.71 -0.26 5.05
C ARG A 72 -8.18 -1.64 4.69
N ILE A 73 -8.67 -2.13 3.55
CA ILE A 73 -8.14 -3.33 2.89
C ILE A 73 -7.07 -2.92 1.90
N ILE A 74 -5.90 -3.55 2.01
CA ILE A 74 -4.75 -3.39 1.13
C ILE A 74 -4.49 -4.73 0.45
N GLU A 75 -4.26 -4.73 -0.85
CA GLU A 75 -3.79 -5.89 -1.60
C GLU A 75 -2.36 -5.65 -2.05
N ILE A 76 -1.44 -6.56 -1.68
CA ILE A 76 -0.06 -6.61 -2.17
C ILE A 76 0.04 -7.82 -3.09
N TYR A 77 0.35 -7.59 -4.36
CA TYR A 77 0.41 -8.66 -5.34
C TYR A 77 1.65 -8.55 -6.23
N GLY A 78 2.04 -9.65 -6.81
CA GLY A 78 3.22 -9.74 -7.68
C GLY A 78 3.64 -11.19 -7.91
N PRO A 79 4.65 -11.42 -8.74
CA PRO A 79 5.18 -12.76 -9.01
C PRO A 79 5.74 -13.42 -7.75
N GLU A 80 6.04 -14.68 -7.84
CA GLU A 80 6.69 -15.44 -6.76
C GLU A 80 8.03 -14.80 -6.39
N SER A 81 8.38 -14.88 -5.11
CA SER A 81 9.65 -14.32 -4.59
C SER A 81 9.85 -12.82 -4.86
N SER A 82 8.81 -12.03 -5.14
CA SER A 82 8.93 -10.57 -5.36
C SER A 82 9.15 -9.74 -4.09
N GLY A 83 8.91 -10.30 -2.89
CA GLY A 83 9.05 -9.62 -1.61
C GLY A 83 7.71 -9.22 -0.96
N LYS A 84 6.58 -9.79 -1.40
CA LYS A 84 5.24 -9.53 -0.83
C LYS A 84 5.18 -9.77 0.67
N THR A 85 5.58 -10.97 1.10
CA THR A 85 5.64 -11.36 2.53
C THR A 85 6.62 -10.48 3.31
N THR A 86 7.77 -10.11 2.71
CA THR A 86 8.72 -9.18 3.33
C THR A 86 8.08 -7.83 3.64
N LEU A 87 7.33 -7.25 2.68
CA LEU A 87 6.60 -6.00 2.90
C LEU A 87 5.59 -6.12 4.04
N ALA A 88 4.83 -7.21 4.08
CA ALA A 88 3.84 -7.44 5.12
C ALA A 88 4.48 -7.65 6.51
N ILE A 89 5.61 -8.34 6.58
CA ILE A 89 6.36 -8.53 7.84
C ILE A 89 6.90 -7.17 8.34
N HIS A 90 7.43 -6.31 7.47
CA HIS A 90 7.80 -4.95 7.86
C HIS A 90 6.61 -4.15 8.40
N ALA A 91 5.43 -4.25 7.77
CA ALA A 91 4.22 -3.60 8.28
C ALA A 91 3.83 -4.10 9.68
N ILE A 92 3.96 -5.41 9.95
CA ILE A 92 3.76 -6.00 11.29
C ILE A 92 4.76 -5.39 12.29
N ALA A 93 6.05 -5.35 11.93
CA ALA A 93 7.10 -4.79 12.80
C ALA A 93 6.83 -3.31 13.12
N GLU A 94 6.45 -2.50 12.12
CA GLU A 94 6.13 -1.08 12.33
C GLU A 94 4.87 -0.89 13.19
N ALA A 95 3.84 -1.72 13.01
CA ALA A 95 2.66 -1.69 13.86
C ALA A 95 3.00 -2.01 15.34
N GLN A 96 3.82 -3.03 15.58
CA GLN A 96 4.25 -3.41 16.93
C GLN A 96 5.16 -2.35 17.56
N LYS A 97 6.06 -1.71 16.81
CA LYS A 97 6.88 -0.56 17.28
C LYS A 97 6.02 0.59 17.77
N ALA A 98 4.86 0.82 17.14
CA ALA A 98 3.89 1.81 17.58
C ALA A 98 3.01 1.35 18.76
N GLY A 99 3.27 0.16 19.32
CA GLY A 99 2.49 -0.44 20.42
C GLY A 99 1.22 -1.15 19.99
N GLY A 100 1.04 -1.38 18.67
CA GLY A 100 -0.13 -2.05 18.12
C GLY A 100 -0.05 -3.58 18.20
N VAL A 101 -1.21 -4.22 18.15
CA VAL A 101 -1.36 -5.69 18.14
C VAL A 101 -1.46 -6.18 16.70
N ALA A 102 -0.61 -7.15 16.36
CA ALA A 102 -0.51 -7.72 15.03
C ALA A 102 -0.96 -9.18 15.00
N ALA A 103 -1.61 -9.57 13.91
CA ALA A 103 -1.96 -10.95 13.63
C ALA A 103 -1.63 -11.32 12.17
N ILE A 104 -1.27 -12.58 11.95
CA ILE A 104 -1.08 -13.16 10.63
C ILE A 104 -1.86 -14.47 10.50
N ILE A 105 -2.54 -14.61 9.37
CA ILE A 105 -3.15 -15.86 8.92
C ILE A 105 -2.23 -16.43 7.84
N ASP A 106 -1.46 -17.43 8.22
CA ASP A 106 -0.52 -18.14 7.35
C ASP A 106 -1.21 -19.35 6.71
N ALA A 107 -1.87 -19.11 5.60
CA ALA A 107 -2.56 -20.15 4.84
C ALA A 107 -1.60 -20.98 3.96
N GLU A 108 -0.39 -20.51 3.72
CA GLU A 108 0.66 -21.26 3.00
C GLU A 108 1.47 -22.19 3.94
N HIS A 109 1.34 -22.06 5.26
CA HIS A 109 2.12 -22.77 6.28
C HIS A 109 3.65 -22.58 6.12
N ALA A 110 4.05 -21.38 5.69
CA ALA A 110 5.42 -21.06 5.29
C ALA A 110 6.03 -19.89 6.09
N PHE A 111 5.41 -19.48 7.19
CA PHE A 111 5.88 -18.34 7.98
C PHE A 111 7.22 -18.65 8.67
N ASP A 112 8.26 -17.89 8.31
CA ASP A 112 9.59 -17.98 8.89
C ASP A 112 9.72 -17.00 10.08
N ARG A 113 9.64 -17.55 11.30
CA ARG A 113 9.76 -16.78 12.55
C ARG A 113 11.13 -16.12 12.72
N PHE A 114 12.21 -16.78 12.27
CA PHE A 114 13.57 -16.26 12.41
C PHE A 114 13.81 -15.08 11.47
N TYR A 115 13.24 -15.16 10.27
CA TYR A 115 13.26 -14.04 9.35
C TYR A 115 12.42 -12.87 9.87
N ALA A 116 11.24 -13.12 10.39
CA ALA A 116 10.37 -12.09 10.97
C ALA A 116 11.05 -11.38 12.17
N GLU A 117 11.70 -12.13 13.05
CA GLU A 117 12.46 -11.57 14.19
C GLU A 117 13.60 -10.66 13.72
N LYS A 118 14.35 -11.07 12.68
CA LYS A 118 15.41 -10.22 12.08
C LYS A 118 14.87 -8.93 11.47
N LEU A 119 13.64 -8.92 10.97
CA LEU A 119 12.96 -7.73 10.46
C LEU A 119 12.37 -6.85 11.57
N GLY A 120 12.53 -7.24 12.83
CA GLY A 120 12.10 -6.47 14.00
C GLY A 120 10.70 -6.81 14.52
N VAL A 121 10.13 -7.94 14.12
CA VAL A 121 8.88 -8.43 14.68
C VAL A 121 9.10 -9.01 16.06
N ASP A 122 8.32 -8.59 17.04
CA ASP A 122 8.20 -9.27 18.33
C ASP A 122 7.34 -10.53 18.17
N ILE A 123 8.04 -11.66 17.99
CA ILE A 123 7.41 -12.97 17.80
C ILE A 123 6.61 -13.46 19.02
N ASN A 124 6.93 -12.97 20.23
CA ASN A 124 6.23 -13.37 21.45
C ASN A 124 4.84 -12.71 21.52
N ASN A 125 4.64 -11.58 20.86
CA ASN A 125 3.40 -10.82 20.82
C ASN A 125 2.70 -10.87 19.44
N LEU A 126 3.21 -11.67 18.48
CA LEU A 126 2.55 -11.90 17.20
C LEU A 126 1.54 -13.03 17.29
N LEU A 127 0.28 -12.75 16.95
CA LEU A 127 -0.74 -13.78 16.80
C LEU A 127 -0.61 -14.46 15.44
N ILE A 128 -0.48 -15.77 15.42
CA ILE A 128 -0.43 -16.55 14.18
C ILE A 128 -1.52 -17.61 14.15
N SER A 129 -2.19 -17.76 13.01
CA SER A 129 -3.15 -18.82 12.74
C SER A 129 -2.79 -19.53 11.44
N GLN A 130 -2.87 -20.86 11.44
CA GLN A 130 -2.63 -21.72 10.28
C GLN A 130 -3.89 -22.56 10.04
N PRO A 131 -4.88 -22.02 9.29
CA PRO A 131 -6.17 -22.64 9.08
C PRO A 131 -6.11 -23.78 8.05
N ASP A 132 -7.01 -24.76 8.19
CA ASP A 132 -7.10 -25.92 7.28
C ASP A 132 -7.79 -25.59 5.94
N ASN A 133 -8.61 -24.52 5.90
CA ASN A 133 -9.37 -24.11 4.70
C ASN A 133 -9.66 -22.61 4.70
N GLY A 134 -10.12 -22.11 3.54
CA GLY A 134 -10.37 -20.68 3.34
C GLY A 134 -11.52 -20.13 4.18
N GLU A 135 -12.57 -20.90 4.43
CA GLU A 135 -13.68 -20.50 5.28
C GLU A 135 -13.21 -20.27 6.73
N GLN A 136 -12.44 -21.22 7.28
CA GLN A 136 -11.86 -21.09 8.62
C GLN A 136 -10.92 -19.89 8.72
N ALA A 137 -10.05 -19.68 7.73
CA ALA A 137 -9.16 -18.52 7.66
C ALA A 137 -9.93 -17.20 7.76
N LEU A 138 -10.97 -17.04 6.95
CA LEU A 138 -11.75 -15.81 6.85
C LEU A 138 -12.69 -15.61 8.05
N GLU A 139 -13.16 -16.68 8.71
CA GLU A 139 -13.91 -16.61 9.96
C GLU A 139 -13.02 -16.18 11.12
N ILE A 140 -11.79 -16.71 11.22
CA ILE A 140 -10.80 -16.27 12.22
C ILE A 140 -10.46 -14.79 11.98
N ALA A 141 -10.23 -14.38 10.72
CA ALA A 141 -10.02 -12.98 10.37
C ALA A 141 -11.19 -12.10 10.85
N GLU A 142 -12.44 -12.50 10.57
CA GLU A 142 -13.63 -11.77 10.99
C GLU A 142 -13.70 -11.60 12.51
N GLN A 143 -13.44 -12.66 13.28
CA GLN A 143 -13.48 -12.63 14.75
C GLN A 143 -12.40 -11.71 15.31
N LEU A 144 -11.15 -11.81 14.81
CA LEU A 144 -10.05 -10.96 15.23
C LEU A 144 -10.35 -9.47 14.96
N ILE A 145 -10.81 -9.13 13.75
CA ILE A 145 -11.18 -7.76 13.39
C ILE A 145 -12.32 -7.25 14.28
N ARG A 146 -13.38 -8.03 14.48
CA ARG A 146 -14.53 -7.64 15.30
C ARG A 146 -14.20 -7.44 16.78
N SER A 147 -13.12 -8.02 17.27
CA SER A 147 -12.65 -7.80 18.65
C SER A 147 -12.22 -6.36 18.91
N SER A 148 -11.93 -5.59 17.86
CA SER A 148 -11.35 -4.22 17.91
C SER A 148 -10.00 -4.14 18.64
N ALA A 149 -9.34 -5.28 18.87
CA ALA A 149 -8.07 -5.35 19.57
C ALA A 149 -6.86 -5.47 18.62
N ILE A 150 -7.11 -5.62 17.31
CA ILE A 150 -6.08 -5.85 16.30
C ILE A 150 -5.86 -4.59 15.47
N ASP A 151 -4.63 -4.09 15.41
CA ASP A 151 -4.23 -2.94 14.60
C ASP A 151 -3.92 -3.34 13.16
N ILE A 152 -3.28 -4.48 12.98
CA ILE A 152 -2.94 -5.03 11.67
C ILE A 152 -3.22 -6.52 11.59
N LEU A 153 -3.85 -6.94 10.50
CA LEU A 153 -4.05 -8.34 10.13
C LEU A 153 -3.47 -8.59 8.74
N VAL A 154 -2.62 -9.59 8.61
CA VAL A 154 -2.07 -10.07 7.33
C VAL A 154 -2.68 -11.41 7.00
N VAL A 155 -3.07 -11.62 5.74
CA VAL A 155 -3.48 -12.92 5.18
C VAL A 155 -2.49 -13.31 4.09
N ASP A 156 -1.69 -14.34 4.34
CA ASP A 156 -0.66 -14.86 3.42
C ASP A 156 -0.94 -16.31 3.07
N SER A 157 -1.45 -16.63 1.91
CA SER A 157 -1.87 -15.75 0.83
C SER A 157 -3.28 -16.12 0.37
N VAL A 158 -3.93 -15.19 -0.39
CA VAL A 158 -5.26 -15.46 -1.00
C VAL A 158 -5.25 -16.70 -1.88
N ALA A 159 -4.12 -16.98 -2.55
CA ALA A 159 -3.99 -18.16 -3.41
C ALA A 159 -4.14 -19.48 -2.64
N ALA A 160 -3.78 -19.50 -1.37
CA ALA A 160 -3.85 -20.68 -0.49
C ALA A 160 -5.20 -20.80 0.26
N LEU A 161 -6.11 -19.84 0.12
CA LEU A 161 -7.46 -19.92 0.71
C LEU A 161 -8.33 -20.89 -0.10
N VAL A 162 -8.05 -22.19 0.04
CA VAL A 162 -8.80 -23.25 -0.64
C VAL A 162 -10.15 -23.44 0.05
N PRO A 163 -11.27 -23.40 -0.69
CA PRO A 163 -12.59 -23.68 -0.13
C PRO A 163 -12.70 -25.10 0.42
N LYS A 164 -13.39 -25.27 1.53
CA LYS A 164 -13.59 -26.60 2.16
C LYS A 164 -14.20 -27.61 1.20
N SER A 165 -15.16 -27.20 0.37
CA SER A 165 -15.77 -28.06 -0.62
C SER A 165 -14.79 -28.58 -1.70
N GLU A 166 -13.70 -27.88 -1.92
CA GLU A 166 -12.61 -28.28 -2.83
C GLU A 166 -11.69 -29.29 -2.15
N ILE A 167 -11.45 -29.12 -0.85
CA ILE A 167 -10.63 -30.06 -0.05
C ILE A 167 -11.36 -31.40 0.16
N ASP A 168 -12.67 -31.35 0.44
CA ASP A 168 -13.50 -32.54 0.68
C ASP A 168 -13.89 -33.26 -0.63
N GLY A 169 -13.66 -32.66 -1.81
CA GLY A 169 -13.97 -33.20 -3.12
C GLY A 169 -12.96 -34.26 -3.61
N GLU A 170 -13.30 -34.92 -4.71
CA GLU A 170 -12.39 -35.89 -5.35
C GLU A 170 -11.38 -35.19 -6.28
N MET A 171 -10.21 -35.82 -6.44
CA MET A 171 -9.20 -35.33 -7.41
C MET A 171 -9.76 -35.31 -8.81
N GLY A 172 -9.82 -34.10 -9.41
CA GLY A 172 -10.36 -33.88 -10.75
C GLY A 172 -11.73 -33.22 -10.80
N ASP A 173 -12.35 -32.96 -9.66
CA ASP A 173 -13.59 -32.19 -9.56
C ASP A 173 -13.41 -30.77 -10.08
N LYS A 174 -14.41 -30.28 -10.83
CA LYS A 174 -14.36 -28.92 -11.40
C LYS A 174 -14.97 -27.92 -10.39
N ASN A 175 -14.12 -27.33 -9.57
CA ASN A 175 -14.51 -26.33 -8.56
C ASN A 175 -14.37 -24.87 -9.07
N VAL A 176 -14.79 -24.61 -10.31
CA VAL A 176 -14.63 -23.30 -10.94
C VAL A 176 -15.38 -22.20 -10.17
N GLY A 177 -14.65 -21.18 -9.72
CA GLY A 177 -15.20 -19.97 -9.12
C GLY A 177 -15.66 -20.09 -7.67
N VAL A 178 -15.46 -21.22 -6.99
CA VAL A 178 -15.82 -21.36 -5.56
C VAL A 178 -15.01 -20.43 -4.69
N GLN A 179 -13.69 -20.36 -4.90
CA GLN A 179 -12.81 -19.41 -4.20
C GLN A 179 -13.22 -17.95 -4.43
N ALA A 180 -13.59 -17.58 -5.66
CA ALA A 180 -14.04 -16.23 -5.96
C ALA A 180 -15.37 -15.86 -5.26
N ARG A 181 -16.28 -16.83 -5.09
CA ARG A 181 -17.51 -16.64 -4.30
C ARG A 181 -17.20 -16.47 -2.82
N LEU A 182 -16.31 -17.31 -2.27
CA LEU A 182 -15.85 -17.23 -0.88
C LEU A 182 -15.24 -15.84 -0.60
N MET A 183 -14.31 -15.39 -1.43
CA MET A 183 -13.70 -14.06 -1.32
C MET A 183 -14.73 -12.93 -1.44
N SER A 184 -15.69 -13.03 -2.35
CA SER A 184 -16.75 -12.02 -2.50
C SER A 184 -17.64 -11.94 -1.26
N GLN A 185 -17.96 -13.08 -0.63
CA GLN A 185 -18.71 -13.13 0.61
C GLN A 185 -17.91 -12.53 1.77
N ALA A 186 -16.65 -12.90 1.91
CA ALA A 186 -15.75 -12.39 2.94
C ALA A 186 -15.59 -10.89 2.86
N MET A 187 -15.31 -10.33 1.67
CA MET A 187 -15.12 -8.89 1.50
C MET A 187 -16.36 -8.10 1.90
N ARG A 188 -17.57 -8.57 1.59
CA ARG A 188 -18.82 -7.93 2.06
C ARG A 188 -18.95 -7.89 3.57
N LYS A 189 -18.52 -8.94 4.27
CA LYS A 189 -18.56 -9.00 5.74
C LYS A 189 -17.45 -8.17 6.39
N LEU A 190 -16.21 -8.31 5.90
CA LEU A 190 -15.02 -7.75 6.51
C LEU A 190 -14.91 -6.24 6.33
N THR A 191 -15.27 -5.70 5.16
CA THR A 191 -15.08 -4.27 4.85
C THR A 191 -15.71 -3.35 5.89
N GLY A 192 -16.96 -3.61 6.28
CA GLY A 192 -17.64 -2.79 7.28
C GLY A 192 -17.09 -2.97 8.70
N ALA A 193 -16.56 -4.14 9.04
CA ALA A 193 -15.90 -4.39 10.31
C ALA A 193 -14.55 -3.67 10.38
N ILE A 194 -13.70 -3.86 9.37
CA ILE A 194 -12.38 -3.24 9.21
C ILE A 194 -12.45 -1.73 9.38
N SER A 195 -13.39 -1.07 8.69
CA SER A 195 -13.57 0.38 8.79
C SER A 195 -13.96 0.85 10.20
N ARG A 196 -14.84 0.10 10.89
CA ARG A 196 -15.28 0.46 12.25
C ARG A 196 -14.25 0.22 13.33
N THR A 197 -13.41 -0.80 13.17
CA THR A 197 -12.38 -1.17 14.15
C THR A 197 -11.04 -0.50 13.89
N ASN A 198 -10.93 0.28 12.83
CA ASN A 198 -9.70 0.95 12.40
C ASN A 198 -8.52 -0.02 12.16
N THR A 199 -8.82 -1.29 11.85
CA THR A 199 -7.83 -2.33 11.60
C THR A 199 -7.28 -2.20 10.18
N THR A 200 -5.95 -2.24 10.01
CA THR A 200 -5.33 -2.39 8.69
C THR A 200 -5.33 -3.85 8.28
N CYS A 201 -5.92 -4.18 7.13
CA CYS A 201 -6.00 -5.56 6.66
C CYS A 201 -5.24 -5.72 5.33
N ILE A 202 -4.13 -6.48 5.34
CA ILE A 202 -3.29 -6.73 4.18
C ILE A 202 -3.56 -8.14 3.66
N PHE A 203 -3.95 -8.24 2.39
CA PHE A 203 -4.06 -9.49 1.65
C PHE A 203 -2.88 -9.62 0.69
N ILE A 204 -2.08 -10.65 0.85
CA ILE A 204 -1.04 -11.02 -0.10
C ILE A 204 -1.66 -11.87 -1.19
N ASN A 205 -1.36 -11.54 -2.46
CA ASN A 205 -1.93 -12.25 -3.60
C ASN A 205 -0.84 -12.63 -4.62
N GLN A 206 -1.10 -13.67 -5.38
CA GLN A 206 -0.22 -14.14 -6.45
C GLN A 206 -0.79 -13.75 -7.81
N LEU A 207 0.10 -13.48 -8.75
CA LEU A 207 -0.24 -13.31 -10.16
C LEU A 207 -0.35 -14.67 -10.86
N ARG A 208 -1.30 -14.78 -11.76
CA ARG A 208 -1.50 -15.93 -12.64
C ARG A 208 -1.63 -15.43 -14.06
N GLU A 209 -0.98 -16.12 -14.99
CA GLU A 209 -1.14 -15.83 -16.41
C GLU A 209 -2.52 -16.29 -16.90
N LYS A 210 -3.15 -15.48 -17.72
CA LYS A 210 -4.40 -15.83 -18.41
C LYS A 210 -4.06 -16.60 -19.68
N ILE A 211 -4.50 -17.85 -19.76
CA ILE A 211 -4.27 -18.68 -20.95
C ILE A 211 -5.16 -18.18 -22.10
N GLY A 212 -4.58 -17.93 -23.28
CA GLY A 212 -5.31 -17.60 -24.51
C GLY A 212 -5.70 -16.14 -24.69
N VAL A 213 -5.20 -15.22 -23.90
CA VAL A 213 -5.41 -13.77 -24.10
C VAL A 213 -4.40 -13.27 -25.14
N MET A 214 -4.89 -12.85 -26.32
CA MET A 214 -4.06 -12.26 -27.38
C MET A 214 -3.96 -10.73 -27.26
N PHE A 215 -4.91 -10.08 -26.57
CA PHE A 215 -4.95 -8.63 -26.34
C PHE A 215 -5.40 -8.34 -24.91
N GLY A 216 -4.83 -7.30 -24.29
CA GLY A 216 -5.11 -6.87 -22.91
C GLY A 216 -4.20 -7.55 -21.87
N PRO A 217 -4.36 -7.24 -20.56
CA PRO A 217 -3.47 -7.70 -19.51
C PRO A 217 -3.41 -9.22 -19.44
N SER A 218 -2.21 -9.77 -19.62
CA SER A 218 -1.94 -11.22 -19.61
C SER A 218 -2.01 -11.82 -18.20
N GLU A 219 -1.89 -10.98 -17.16
CA GLU A 219 -1.85 -11.38 -15.76
C GLU A 219 -3.16 -11.09 -15.01
N THR A 220 -3.45 -11.88 -14.00
CA THR A 220 -4.57 -11.64 -13.08
C THR A 220 -4.24 -12.19 -11.70
N THR A 221 -4.84 -11.59 -10.66
CA THR A 221 -4.72 -12.07 -9.28
C THR A 221 -5.70 -13.22 -9.00
N THR A 222 -5.36 -14.10 -8.03
CA THR A 222 -6.22 -15.19 -7.58
C THR A 222 -7.39 -14.70 -6.74
N GLY A 223 -8.41 -15.54 -6.52
CA GLY A 223 -9.58 -15.20 -5.69
C GLY A 223 -10.63 -14.31 -6.38
N GLY A 224 -10.56 -14.16 -7.73
CA GLY A 224 -11.51 -13.38 -8.53
C GLY A 224 -11.35 -11.86 -8.36
N ASN A 225 -12.41 -11.11 -8.69
CA ASN A 225 -12.35 -9.65 -8.71
C ASN A 225 -12.69 -8.97 -7.37
N ALA A 226 -13.03 -9.73 -6.31
CA ALA A 226 -13.50 -9.13 -5.06
C ALA A 226 -12.49 -8.16 -4.46
N LEU A 227 -11.21 -8.56 -4.33
CA LEU A 227 -10.17 -7.68 -3.79
C LEU A 227 -9.91 -6.46 -4.67
N LYS A 228 -9.97 -6.59 -6.01
CA LYS A 228 -9.84 -5.44 -6.92
C LYS A 228 -10.85 -4.33 -6.61
N PHE A 229 -12.08 -4.69 -6.25
CA PHE A 229 -13.13 -3.71 -5.91
C PHE A 229 -13.06 -3.23 -4.46
N TYR A 230 -12.89 -4.13 -3.50
CA TYR A 230 -12.97 -3.81 -2.08
C TYR A 230 -11.69 -3.18 -1.51
N SER A 231 -10.51 -3.49 -2.04
CA SER A 231 -9.28 -2.86 -1.60
C SER A 231 -9.31 -1.33 -1.80
N SER A 232 -8.78 -0.61 -0.82
CA SER A 232 -8.55 0.84 -0.90
C SER A 232 -7.21 1.16 -1.55
N VAL A 233 -6.23 0.27 -1.37
CA VAL A 233 -4.89 0.38 -1.95
C VAL A 233 -4.53 -0.97 -2.59
N ARG A 234 -3.92 -0.93 -3.77
CA ARG A 234 -3.33 -2.09 -4.45
C ARG A 234 -1.89 -1.77 -4.82
N ILE A 235 -1.01 -2.68 -4.50
CA ILE A 235 0.44 -2.53 -4.65
C ILE A 235 0.94 -3.69 -5.51
N ASP A 236 1.47 -3.37 -6.69
CA ASP A 236 2.21 -4.29 -7.54
C ASP A 236 3.68 -4.24 -7.16
N ILE A 237 4.26 -5.38 -6.81
CA ILE A 237 5.66 -5.52 -6.40
C ILE A 237 6.37 -6.50 -7.32
N ARG A 238 7.45 -6.05 -7.98
CA ARG A 238 8.20 -6.84 -8.95
C ARG A 238 9.69 -6.82 -8.65
N PRO A 239 10.36 -7.98 -8.69
CA PRO A 239 11.81 -8.04 -8.62
C PRO A 239 12.40 -7.47 -9.92
N SER A 240 13.49 -6.73 -9.81
CA SER A 240 14.22 -6.19 -10.95
C SER A 240 15.65 -6.76 -10.97
N THR A 241 16.64 -5.96 -10.69
CA THR A 241 18.05 -6.35 -10.81
C THR A 241 18.54 -7.10 -9.57
N ALA A 242 19.27 -8.20 -9.76
CA ALA A 242 19.93 -8.91 -8.67
C ALA A 242 21.11 -8.10 -8.11
N ILE A 243 21.20 -8.01 -6.78
CA ILE A 243 22.30 -7.39 -6.06
C ILE A 243 23.30 -8.49 -5.71
N LYS A 244 24.52 -8.39 -6.27
CA LYS A 244 25.57 -9.40 -6.10
C LYS A 244 26.84 -8.77 -5.55
N LYS A 245 27.58 -9.54 -4.73
CA LYS A 245 28.95 -9.21 -4.31
C LYS A 245 29.77 -10.48 -4.46
N ASN A 246 30.85 -10.42 -5.25
CA ASN A 246 31.72 -11.56 -5.55
C ASN A 246 30.90 -12.80 -6.01
N ASP A 247 30.00 -12.63 -6.99
CA ASP A 247 29.08 -13.66 -7.52
C ASP A 247 28.03 -14.21 -6.51
N THR A 248 28.12 -13.85 -5.25
CA THR A 248 27.10 -14.22 -4.27
C THR A 248 25.91 -13.26 -4.36
N MET A 249 24.69 -13.82 -4.53
CA MET A 249 23.48 -13.03 -4.54
C MET A 249 23.13 -12.59 -3.12
N LEU A 250 23.14 -11.29 -2.85
CA LEU A 250 22.86 -10.69 -1.55
C LEU A 250 21.43 -10.18 -1.40
N GLY A 251 20.77 -9.89 -2.52
CA GLY A 251 19.45 -9.31 -2.54
C GLY A 251 18.98 -8.99 -3.94
N LYS A 252 17.95 -8.19 -4.04
CA LYS A 252 17.40 -7.70 -5.31
C LYS A 252 16.87 -6.29 -5.19
N LEU A 253 17.05 -5.50 -6.23
CA LEU A 253 16.32 -4.26 -6.44
C LEU A 253 14.87 -4.64 -6.74
N THR A 254 13.95 -4.00 -6.06
CA THR A 254 12.52 -4.27 -6.19
C THR A 254 11.80 -2.99 -6.63
N LYS A 255 11.01 -3.09 -7.69
CA LYS A 255 10.15 -2.04 -8.19
C LYS A 255 8.75 -2.20 -7.62
N VAL A 256 8.13 -1.10 -7.22
CA VAL A 256 6.79 -1.08 -6.64
C VAL A 256 5.95 -0.02 -7.32
N LYS A 257 4.73 -0.38 -7.74
CA LYS A 257 3.73 0.53 -8.31
C LYS A 257 2.45 0.47 -7.46
N VAL A 258 1.93 1.62 -7.07
CA VAL A 258 0.62 1.73 -6.40
C VAL A 258 -0.44 1.81 -7.49
N THR A 259 -1.01 0.67 -7.88
CA THR A 259 -1.94 0.57 -9.02
C THR A 259 -3.36 1.06 -8.71
N LYS A 260 -3.74 1.09 -7.44
CA LYS A 260 -5.00 1.66 -6.96
C LYS A 260 -4.78 2.35 -5.62
N ASN A 261 -5.36 3.53 -5.46
CA ASN A 261 -5.31 4.27 -4.21
C ASN A 261 -6.59 5.11 -4.06
N LYS A 262 -7.32 4.90 -2.94
CA LYS A 262 -8.53 5.67 -2.61
C LYS A 262 -8.27 6.79 -1.61
N VAL A 263 -7.05 6.91 -1.07
CA VAL A 263 -6.68 7.91 -0.05
C VAL A 263 -5.71 8.97 -0.59
N ALA A 264 -5.09 8.72 -1.75
CA ALA A 264 -4.20 9.66 -2.44
C ALA A 264 -4.19 9.36 -3.96
N PRO A 265 -3.54 10.18 -4.81
CA PRO A 265 -3.41 9.89 -6.24
C PRO A 265 -2.68 8.56 -6.49
N PRO A 266 -3.25 7.67 -7.33
CA PRO A 266 -2.63 6.38 -7.68
C PRO A 266 -1.47 6.52 -8.65
N PHE A 267 -0.87 5.39 -9.04
CA PHE A 267 0.17 5.19 -10.05
C PHE A 267 1.55 5.73 -9.69
N ARG A 268 1.76 6.17 -8.45
CA ARG A 268 3.11 6.49 -7.97
C ARG A 268 3.94 5.22 -7.87
N ARG A 269 5.25 5.37 -8.11
CA ARG A 269 6.22 4.27 -8.12
C ARG A 269 7.35 4.56 -7.15
N CYS A 270 7.96 3.51 -6.62
CA CYS A 270 9.20 3.57 -5.85
C CYS A 270 10.04 2.32 -6.12
N GLU A 271 11.29 2.38 -5.76
CA GLU A 271 12.23 1.27 -5.85
C GLU A 271 13.10 1.24 -4.61
N PHE A 272 13.35 0.03 -4.11
CA PHE A 272 14.25 -0.19 -2.98
C PHE A 272 14.90 -1.56 -3.06
N ASP A 273 16.03 -1.71 -2.36
CA ASP A 273 16.71 -2.98 -2.22
C ASP A 273 16.01 -3.85 -1.17
N ILE A 274 15.73 -5.11 -1.50
CA ILE A 274 15.41 -6.15 -0.51
C ILE A 274 16.65 -7.03 -0.38
N MET A 275 17.27 -6.99 0.80
CA MET A 275 18.44 -7.80 1.14
C MET A 275 18.01 -9.12 1.77
N PHE A 276 18.62 -10.22 1.36
CA PHE A 276 18.30 -11.53 1.90
C PHE A 276 18.69 -11.62 3.39
N GLY A 277 17.73 -11.98 4.23
CA GLY A 277 17.89 -12.07 5.67
C GLY A 277 17.88 -10.74 6.45
N GLU A 278 17.83 -9.59 5.74
CA GLU A 278 17.78 -8.25 6.37
C GLU A 278 16.52 -7.44 5.97
N GLY A 279 15.83 -7.85 4.88
CA GLY A 279 14.64 -7.16 4.38
C GLY A 279 14.95 -5.88 3.62
N ILE A 280 14.09 -4.87 3.75
CA ILE A 280 14.23 -3.57 3.05
C ILE A 280 15.46 -2.83 3.56
N SER A 281 16.34 -2.42 2.63
CA SER A 281 17.57 -1.70 2.96
C SER A 281 17.30 -0.22 3.24
N ARG A 282 17.01 0.14 4.49
CA ARG A 282 16.80 1.53 4.93
C ARG A 282 17.97 2.44 4.51
N THR A 283 19.21 2.02 4.77
CA THR A 283 20.40 2.80 4.40
C THR A 283 20.54 2.96 2.88
N GLY A 284 20.11 1.95 2.11
CA GLY A 284 20.04 2.02 0.65
C GLY A 284 19.07 3.09 0.17
N GLU A 285 17.86 3.13 0.72
CA GLU A 285 16.87 4.15 0.40
C GLU A 285 17.33 5.56 0.78
N ILE A 286 17.96 5.73 1.97
CA ILE A 286 18.49 7.03 2.41
C ILE A 286 19.53 7.55 1.39
N ILE A 287 20.46 6.69 0.92
CA ILE A 287 21.45 7.10 -0.08
C ILE A 287 20.78 7.45 -1.41
N ASP A 288 19.88 6.60 -1.92
CA ASP A 288 19.28 6.78 -3.23
C ASP A 288 18.35 8.00 -3.27
N LEU A 289 17.48 8.14 -2.28
CA LEU A 289 16.58 9.29 -2.14
C LEU A 289 17.35 10.57 -1.80
N GLY A 290 18.38 10.47 -0.95
CA GLY A 290 19.25 11.59 -0.61
C GLY A 290 19.97 12.17 -1.84
N VAL A 291 20.43 11.30 -2.73
CA VAL A 291 21.02 11.72 -4.02
C VAL A 291 19.95 12.30 -4.95
N GLN A 292 18.80 11.66 -5.04
CA GLN A 292 17.70 12.11 -5.91
C GLN A 292 17.16 13.49 -5.50
N LEU A 293 17.14 13.78 -4.20
CA LEU A 293 16.70 15.06 -3.63
C LEU A 293 17.83 16.08 -3.46
N ASP A 294 19.02 15.78 -3.96
CA ASP A 294 20.23 16.65 -3.88
C ASP A 294 20.68 16.99 -2.43
N ILE A 295 20.22 16.20 -1.44
CA ILE A 295 20.67 16.26 -0.04
C ILE A 295 22.05 15.64 0.08
N ILE A 296 22.27 14.48 -0.56
CA ILE A 296 23.57 13.82 -0.69
C ILE A 296 24.11 14.14 -2.07
N LYS A 297 25.29 14.73 -2.14
CA LYS A 297 25.96 15.04 -3.40
C LYS A 297 26.71 13.82 -3.90
N LYS A 298 26.50 13.46 -5.17
CA LYS A 298 27.24 12.42 -5.86
C LYS A 298 28.13 13.02 -6.93
N SER A 299 29.44 12.78 -6.85
CA SER A 299 30.42 13.20 -7.86
C SER A 299 31.25 11.98 -8.27
N GLY A 300 31.00 11.46 -9.48
CA GLY A 300 31.55 10.19 -9.92
C GLY A 300 31.16 9.06 -8.96
N SER A 301 32.16 8.37 -8.39
CA SER A 301 31.94 7.32 -7.38
C SER A 301 31.86 7.83 -5.93
N TRP A 302 32.08 9.12 -5.69
CA TRP A 302 32.10 9.68 -4.33
C TRP A 302 30.74 10.22 -3.91
N PHE A 303 30.37 9.90 -2.68
CA PHE A 303 29.23 10.46 -1.99
C PHE A 303 29.71 11.44 -0.92
N SER A 304 29.03 12.59 -0.81
CA SER A 304 29.35 13.62 0.18
C SER A 304 28.07 14.23 0.75
N TYR A 305 28.14 14.66 2.00
CA TYR A 305 27.08 15.31 2.71
C TYR A 305 27.64 16.47 3.52
N ASP A 306 27.01 17.64 3.50
CA ASP A 306 27.42 18.85 4.18
C ASP A 306 28.91 19.20 4.00
N GLY A 307 29.40 19.12 2.75
CA GLY A 307 30.79 19.39 2.40
C GLY A 307 31.79 18.29 2.78
N SER A 308 31.38 17.29 3.58
CA SER A 308 32.22 16.18 4.02
C SER A 308 32.04 14.96 3.12
N LYS A 309 33.14 14.25 2.82
CA LYS A 309 33.10 12.99 2.07
C LYS A 309 32.53 11.89 2.97
N LEU A 310 31.48 11.21 2.52
CA LEU A 310 30.93 10.04 3.19
C LEU A 310 31.73 8.78 2.82
N ALA A 311 31.72 8.42 1.53
CA ALA A 311 32.37 7.21 1.06
C ALA A 311 32.55 7.20 -0.45
N GLN A 312 33.42 6.29 -0.93
CA GLN A 312 33.54 5.95 -2.34
C GLN A 312 32.74 4.68 -2.64
N GLY A 313 31.70 4.80 -3.47
CA GLY A 313 30.78 3.71 -3.81
C GLY A 313 29.55 3.65 -2.90
N ARG A 314 28.45 3.14 -3.48
CA ARG A 314 27.14 3.06 -2.81
C ARG A 314 27.16 2.12 -1.58
N ASP A 315 27.83 0.98 -1.72
CA ASP A 315 27.89 -0.01 -0.62
C ASP A 315 28.70 0.52 0.57
N ALA A 316 29.85 1.16 0.32
CA ALA A 316 30.61 1.81 1.38
C ALA A 316 29.83 2.95 2.06
N ALA A 317 29.02 3.71 1.30
CA ALA A 317 28.14 4.72 1.88
C ALA A 317 27.04 4.11 2.77
N LYS A 318 26.46 2.96 2.36
CA LYS A 318 25.52 2.20 3.20
C LYS A 318 26.15 1.73 4.51
N ASP A 319 27.41 1.23 4.45
CA ASP A 319 28.15 0.78 5.64
C ASP A 319 28.41 1.96 6.58
N VAL A 320 28.82 3.13 6.08
CA VAL A 320 28.98 4.36 6.89
C VAL A 320 27.69 4.75 7.61
N LEU A 321 26.53 4.65 6.94
CA LEU A 321 25.25 4.97 7.58
C LEU A 321 24.81 3.89 8.58
N ARG A 322 25.19 2.63 8.36
CA ARG A 322 24.94 1.54 9.31
C ARG A 322 25.74 1.73 10.60
N ASP A 323 26.99 2.18 10.47
CA ASP A 323 27.89 2.43 11.60
C ASP A 323 27.58 3.75 12.33
N ASN A 324 26.81 4.65 11.71
CA ASN A 324 26.42 5.96 12.24
C ASN A 324 24.89 6.16 12.20
N PRO A 325 24.13 5.56 13.13
CA PRO A 325 22.68 5.65 13.15
C PRO A 325 22.15 7.09 13.28
N GLU A 326 22.84 7.96 14.05
CA GLU A 326 22.47 9.37 14.21
C GLU A 326 22.49 10.13 12.88
N LEU A 327 23.51 9.88 12.05
CA LEU A 327 23.60 10.46 10.71
C LEU A 327 22.51 9.91 9.78
N ALA A 328 22.20 8.61 9.90
CA ALA A 328 21.13 7.99 9.13
C ALA A 328 19.77 8.62 9.49
N ASP A 329 19.50 8.81 10.78
CA ASP A 329 18.26 9.44 11.26
C ASP A 329 18.15 10.90 10.82
N GLU A 330 19.25 11.67 10.88
CA GLU A 330 19.30 13.06 10.40
C GLU A 330 18.98 13.15 8.90
N LEU A 331 19.61 12.30 8.09
CA LEU A 331 19.39 12.26 6.65
C LEU A 331 17.95 11.85 6.32
N GLU A 332 17.42 10.85 7.00
CA GLU A 332 16.04 10.42 6.82
C GLU A 332 15.05 11.54 7.13
N GLN A 333 15.24 12.26 8.23
CA GLN A 333 14.39 13.40 8.57
C GLN A 333 14.42 14.49 7.49
N LYS A 334 15.61 14.81 6.94
CA LYS A 334 15.75 15.78 5.84
C LYS A 334 15.07 15.29 4.56
N ILE A 335 15.21 14.00 4.23
CA ILE A 335 14.54 13.37 3.10
C ILE A 335 13.03 13.45 3.27
N MET A 336 12.49 13.07 4.43
CA MET A 336 11.06 13.12 4.71
C MET A 336 10.52 14.56 4.62
N ALA A 337 11.24 15.55 5.16
CA ALA A 337 10.86 16.96 5.06
C ALA A 337 10.83 17.45 3.60
N ALA A 338 11.82 17.05 2.78
CA ALA A 338 11.88 17.40 1.37
C ALA A 338 10.73 16.74 0.57
N LEU A 339 10.46 15.46 0.81
CA LEU A 339 9.35 14.73 0.19
C LEU A 339 8.00 15.35 0.54
N HIS A 340 7.80 15.75 1.79
CA HIS A 340 6.58 16.42 2.22
C HIS A 340 6.41 17.80 1.55
N GLY A 341 7.50 18.56 1.39
CA GLY A 341 7.50 19.83 0.65
C GLY A 341 7.13 19.65 -0.83
N ILE A 342 7.62 18.59 -1.47
CA ILE A 342 7.27 18.22 -2.86
C ILE A 342 5.77 17.88 -2.94
N GLU A 343 5.26 17.11 -2.00
CA GLU A 343 3.86 16.71 -1.95
C GLU A 343 2.92 17.92 -1.79
N GLN A 344 3.24 18.83 -0.89
CA GLN A 344 2.47 20.07 -0.70
C GLN A 344 2.49 20.99 -1.93
N SER A 345 3.62 21.04 -2.65
CA SER A 345 3.76 21.87 -3.86
C SER A 345 3.13 21.24 -5.10
N GLY A 346 2.74 19.95 -5.06
CA GLY A 346 2.28 19.20 -6.22
C GLY A 346 3.37 18.96 -7.29
N ALA A 347 4.64 19.18 -6.94
CA ALA A 347 5.76 18.94 -7.83
C ALA A 347 6.01 17.44 -8.03
N ALA A 348 6.61 17.07 -9.16
CA ALA A 348 7.06 15.69 -9.36
C ALA A 348 8.40 15.46 -8.64
N LEU A 349 8.63 14.22 -8.20
CA LEU A 349 9.95 13.83 -7.69
C LEU A 349 11.02 14.05 -8.78
N PRO A 350 12.20 14.63 -8.45
CA PRO A 350 13.27 14.76 -9.42
C PRO A 350 13.64 13.41 -10.03
N ALA A 351 13.98 13.38 -11.32
CA ALA A 351 14.42 12.15 -11.97
C ALA A 351 15.71 11.63 -11.31
N LYS A 352 15.85 10.29 -11.22
CA LYS A 352 17.11 9.69 -10.75
C LYS A 352 18.25 10.14 -11.67
N PRO A 353 19.44 10.53 -11.13
CA PRO A 353 20.59 10.86 -11.95
C PRO A 353 20.98 9.65 -12.81
N SER A 354 21.03 9.82 -14.14
CA SER A 354 21.40 8.78 -15.07
C SER A 354 22.82 8.25 -14.74
N LYS A 355 23.01 6.94 -14.86
CA LYS A 355 24.35 6.36 -14.81
C LYS A 355 25.17 6.98 -15.94
N ASP A 356 26.23 7.72 -15.58
CA ASP A 356 27.16 8.32 -16.52
C ASP A 356 27.66 7.27 -17.52
N ASN A 357 27.14 7.31 -18.74
CA ASN A 357 27.77 6.72 -19.88
C ASN A 357 28.81 7.75 -20.41
N SER A 358 30.00 7.76 -19.84
CA SER A 358 31.14 8.43 -20.45
C SER A 358 31.55 7.65 -21.70
N LYS A 359 30.86 7.88 -22.82
CA LYS A 359 31.36 7.65 -24.17
C LYS A 359 30.68 8.63 -25.11
N THR A 360 31.52 9.60 -25.54
CA THR A 360 31.54 10.36 -26.81
C THR A 360 30.22 10.95 -27.31
N ALA A 361 30.22 12.29 -27.33
CA ALA A 361 29.33 13.10 -28.13
C ALA A 361 29.38 12.68 -29.60
N ASP A 362 28.22 12.34 -30.18
CA ASP A 362 27.86 12.79 -31.55
C ASP A 362 26.32 12.68 -31.73
N LYS A 363 25.76 13.83 -32.18
CA LYS A 363 24.50 14.08 -32.89
C LYS A 363 23.18 13.53 -32.38
N GLY A 364 22.32 14.52 -32.13
CA GLY A 364 20.90 14.57 -31.92
C GLY A 364 20.04 13.49 -32.60
N ASP A 365 19.16 13.01 -31.79
CA ASP A 365 17.78 12.60 -32.14
C ASP A 365 16.98 12.62 -30.85
N ASP A 366 15.77 13.15 -30.92
CA ASP A 366 14.79 13.22 -29.84
C ASP A 366 14.45 11.81 -29.41
N VAL A 367 15.01 11.36 -28.28
CA VAL A 367 14.64 10.08 -27.63
C VAL A 367 13.58 10.41 -26.59
N GLU A 368 12.33 10.07 -26.89
CA GLU A 368 11.29 9.93 -25.88
C GLU A 368 11.79 9.02 -24.74
N PRO A 369 11.45 9.31 -23.47
CA PRO A 369 11.85 8.46 -22.35
C PRO A 369 11.27 7.05 -22.54
N GLU A 370 12.14 6.04 -22.64
CA GLU A 370 11.75 4.64 -22.63
C GLU A 370 10.87 4.38 -21.38
N LEU A 371 9.59 4.10 -21.62
CA LEU A 371 8.68 3.58 -20.62
C LEU A 371 9.19 2.19 -20.23
N ASP A 372 9.47 1.99 -18.94
CA ASP A 372 9.90 0.68 -18.43
C ASP A 372 8.85 -0.39 -18.78
N ASP A 373 9.18 -1.30 -19.68
CA ASP A 373 8.31 -2.39 -20.19
C ASP A 373 7.72 -3.29 -19.07
N ASP A 374 8.32 -3.33 -17.88
CA ASP A 374 7.89 -4.14 -16.73
C ASP A 374 6.46 -3.81 -16.21
N PHE A 375 5.89 -2.67 -16.60
CA PHE A 375 4.56 -2.22 -16.17
C PHE A 375 3.66 -1.78 -17.34
N SER A 376 4.09 -1.97 -18.60
CA SER A 376 3.35 -1.53 -19.80
C SER A 376 1.95 -2.14 -19.91
N ASP A 377 1.77 -3.39 -19.45
CA ASP A 377 0.50 -4.12 -19.54
C ASP A 377 -0.57 -3.64 -18.53
N LEU A 378 -0.24 -2.72 -17.62
CA LEU A 378 -1.17 -2.28 -16.57
C LEU A 378 -1.93 -1.00 -16.91
N ASP A 379 -1.45 -0.22 -17.88
CA ASP A 379 -2.07 1.05 -18.26
C ASP A 379 -3.34 0.85 -19.12
N ASP A 380 -3.52 -0.34 -19.73
CA ASP A 380 -4.68 -0.71 -20.55
C ASP A 380 -5.92 -1.20 -19.74
N GLU A 381 -5.83 -1.41 -18.42
CA GLU A 381 -6.96 -1.87 -17.59
C GLU A 381 -8.07 -0.80 -17.40
N PHE A 382 -7.88 0.44 -17.86
CA PHE A 382 -8.79 1.58 -17.64
C PHE A 382 -9.40 2.17 -18.91
N SER A 383 -9.36 1.50 -20.05
CA SER A 383 -10.27 1.85 -21.16
C SER A 383 -11.70 1.47 -20.74
N VAL A 384 -12.47 2.47 -20.37
CA VAL A 384 -13.90 2.35 -20.10
C VAL A 384 -14.56 1.92 -21.40
N ASP A 385 -15.14 0.72 -21.45
CA ASP A 385 -16.07 0.33 -22.49
C ASP A 385 -17.28 1.29 -22.43
N GLU A 386 -17.28 2.30 -23.27
CA GLU A 386 -18.45 3.15 -23.57
C GLU A 386 -19.46 2.41 -24.45
N ASN A 387 -19.88 1.20 -24.06
CA ASN A 387 -21.00 0.53 -24.69
C ASN A 387 -21.66 -0.44 -23.68
N ILE A 388 -22.52 0.10 -22.82
CA ILE A 388 -23.75 -0.52 -22.33
C ILE A 388 -24.78 0.58 -22.05
#